data_eddb3b07618d9e5a16168076022a17de
#
_entry.id   eddb3b07618d9e5a16168076022a17de
#
_cell.length_a   1.000
_cell.length_b   1.000
_cell.length_c   1.000
_cell.angle_alpha   90.00
_cell.angle_beta   90.00
_cell.angle_gamma   90.00
#
_symmetry.space_group_name_H-M   'P 1'
#
loop_
_entity.id
_entity.type
_entity.pdbx_description
1 polymer ?
#
loop_
_entity_poly.entity_id
_entity_poly.type
_entity_poly.pdbx_seq_one_letter_code
_entity_poly.pdbx_strand_id
1 'polypeptide(L)'
;MKPANVFLFFFLLLSVSCRSDYSRKQQEIRQLMACCTDTDTLADLPRALYLTDYMEAHGSPTERQRAWRMLAKVYRQHRKPAFEMRALRIALASVDTCHAYDTLEMAKCYYDMSTCLHNCSRFHEALTMSLRACQLAEAVHDTIQSHIWMGQRAWTYSELRETSLLLQASDSAYRYLWAHGMRAEAVDARLPYVSHQIGICPTDSAMRWLEEYRRLTHHNLTSPHSRDAIFFWRLQGNCWKHRGQTDSAAAYYRRMLQPGSPNNEAMVVGYTCLARLYEKAGNDDTANVYYTKARESYEEGKSFNFADSMEEEMDGYHRKREYMEKERRARHTSHMLIASLAVLVFLTVFGISRYVLLRRRYREVLVLNSEYTEMLELLKQKSLPQLVTTTIARRFHELSSQEAHPTSAEWQALYTQTSTLYPHLFPTLVRNYGLQFPGQTLSGQEQRAVCLIAIRCTPLQMSILMVCSKSNVSNLRRRLYHKLTGKEGTGADLDRLIAELCS
;
A
#
# COMPACT_ATOMS: atom_id res chain seq x y z
N MET A 1 -19.17 -25.46 3.31
CA MET A 1 -18.14 -24.44 3.67
C MET A 1 -18.83 -23.31 4.44
N LYS A 2 -18.26 -22.88 5.57
CA LYS A 2 -18.83 -21.75 6.31
C LYS A 2 -18.71 -20.47 5.46
N PRO A 3 -19.73 -19.62 5.36
CA PRO A 3 -19.71 -18.42 4.49
C PRO A 3 -18.54 -17.46 4.76
N ALA A 4 -18.00 -17.47 5.98
CA ALA A 4 -16.81 -16.71 6.35
C ALA A 4 -15.55 -17.13 5.58
N ASN A 5 -15.38 -18.41 5.24
CA ASN A 5 -14.22 -18.91 4.52
C ASN A 5 -14.26 -18.53 3.03
N VAL A 6 -15.45 -18.40 2.45
CA VAL A 6 -15.63 -17.95 1.06
C VAL A 6 -15.27 -16.47 0.93
N PHE A 7 -15.67 -15.65 1.90
CA PHE A 7 -15.34 -14.22 1.93
C PHE A 7 -13.85 -13.96 2.12
N LEU A 8 -13.19 -14.73 2.98
CA LEU A 8 -11.72 -14.65 3.21
C LEU A 8 -10.94 -15.06 1.95
N PHE A 9 -11.40 -16.09 1.24
CA PHE A 9 -10.80 -16.55 -0.01
C PHE A 9 -10.95 -15.53 -1.15
N PHE A 10 -12.11 -14.88 -1.28
CA PHE A 10 -12.32 -13.78 -2.24
C PHE A 10 -11.47 -12.56 -1.91
N PHE A 11 -11.31 -12.21 -0.63
CA PHE A 11 -10.45 -11.09 -0.19
C PHE A 11 -8.97 -11.39 -0.46
N LEU A 12 -8.52 -12.61 -0.26
CA LEU A 12 -7.16 -13.07 -0.61
C LEU A 12 -6.93 -13.05 -2.13
N LEU A 13 -7.87 -13.52 -2.93
CA LEU A 13 -7.76 -13.47 -4.40
C LEU A 13 -7.70 -12.03 -4.93
N LEU A 14 -8.51 -11.13 -4.42
CA LEU A 14 -8.48 -9.70 -4.77
C LEU A 14 -7.15 -9.05 -4.37
N SER A 15 -6.62 -9.36 -3.18
CA SER A 15 -5.34 -8.81 -2.72
C SER A 15 -4.14 -9.32 -3.53
N VAL A 16 -4.15 -10.57 -3.97
CA VAL A 16 -3.12 -11.18 -4.83
C VAL A 16 -3.18 -10.58 -6.24
N SER A 17 -4.38 -10.40 -6.80
CA SER A 17 -4.57 -9.78 -8.12
C SER A 17 -4.09 -8.32 -8.15
N CYS A 18 -4.44 -7.52 -7.14
CA CYS A 18 -3.97 -6.14 -7.02
C CYS A 18 -2.44 -6.05 -6.86
N ARG A 19 -1.83 -7.00 -6.14
CA ARG A 19 -0.39 -7.03 -5.93
C ARG A 19 0.39 -7.37 -7.21
N SER A 20 -0.16 -8.26 -8.05
CA SER A 20 0.45 -8.61 -9.34
C SER A 20 0.38 -7.46 -10.35
N ASP A 21 -0.72 -6.75 -10.41
CA ASP A 21 -0.88 -5.59 -11.31
C ASP A 21 0.03 -4.43 -10.89
N TYR A 22 0.15 -4.15 -9.61
CA TYR A 22 1.05 -3.14 -9.07
C TYR A 22 2.52 -3.42 -9.42
N SER A 23 2.99 -4.66 -9.22
CA SER A 23 4.37 -5.06 -9.56
C SER A 23 4.65 -4.94 -11.06
N ARG A 24 3.68 -5.27 -11.92
CA ARG A 24 3.77 -5.09 -13.36
C ARG A 24 3.93 -3.63 -13.75
N LYS A 25 3.15 -2.73 -13.15
CA LYS A 25 3.26 -1.28 -13.38
C LYS A 25 4.63 -0.71 -12.98
N GLN A 26 5.19 -1.16 -11.88
CA GLN A 26 6.55 -0.78 -11.48
C GLN A 26 7.61 -1.27 -12.48
N GLN A 27 7.42 -2.46 -13.03
CA GLN A 27 8.34 -2.98 -14.05
C GLN A 27 8.24 -2.18 -15.35
N GLU A 28 7.03 -1.80 -15.78
CA GLU A 28 6.81 -0.95 -16.94
C GLU A 28 7.47 0.42 -16.79
N ILE A 29 7.41 1.05 -15.60
CA ILE A 29 8.13 2.30 -15.32
C ILE A 29 9.65 2.13 -15.49
N ARG A 30 10.21 1.03 -14.99
CA ARG A 30 11.64 0.73 -15.15
C ARG A 30 12.01 0.54 -16.62
N GLN A 31 11.18 -0.15 -17.39
CA GLN A 31 11.37 -0.33 -18.83
C GLN A 31 11.33 1.00 -19.59
N LEU A 32 10.34 1.85 -19.33
CA LEU A 32 10.27 3.19 -19.94
C LEU A 32 11.47 4.05 -19.57
N MET A 33 11.93 4.00 -18.31
CA MET A 33 13.15 4.71 -17.93
C MET A 33 14.37 4.21 -18.68
N ALA A 34 14.49 2.92 -18.94
CA ALA A 34 15.57 2.36 -19.74
C ALA A 34 15.45 2.78 -21.22
N CYS A 35 14.24 2.74 -21.80
CA CYS A 35 14.01 3.22 -23.17
C CYS A 35 14.34 4.72 -23.34
N CYS A 36 14.19 5.53 -22.29
CA CYS A 36 14.55 6.95 -22.35
C CYS A 36 16.07 7.21 -22.47
N THR A 37 16.90 6.19 -22.28
CA THR A 37 18.36 6.26 -22.54
C THR A 37 18.68 5.86 -23.98
N ASP A 38 17.76 5.15 -24.66
CA ASP A 38 17.87 4.82 -26.09
C ASP A 38 17.33 6.00 -26.91
N THR A 39 18.18 6.55 -27.76
CA THR A 39 17.85 7.75 -28.57
C THR A 39 17.07 7.42 -29.84
N ASP A 40 16.97 6.15 -30.20
CA ASP A 40 16.35 5.70 -31.46
C ASP A 40 14.85 5.45 -31.34
N THR A 41 14.34 5.24 -30.12
CA THR A 41 12.92 4.99 -29.87
C THR A 41 12.35 6.06 -28.96
N LEU A 42 11.31 6.75 -29.46
CA LEU A 42 10.51 7.66 -28.64
C LEU A 42 9.67 6.85 -27.66
N ALA A 43 9.81 7.12 -26.37
CA ALA A 43 8.96 6.51 -25.34
C ALA A 43 7.51 6.94 -25.51
N ASP A 44 6.59 6.03 -25.24
CA ASP A 44 5.14 6.26 -25.33
C ASP A 44 4.68 7.25 -24.23
N LEU A 45 4.45 8.50 -24.60
CA LEU A 45 4.03 9.56 -23.70
C LEU A 45 2.64 9.30 -23.06
N PRO A 46 1.58 8.88 -23.78
CA PRO A 46 0.32 8.46 -23.17
C PRO A 46 0.49 7.38 -22.10
N ARG A 47 1.34 6.40 -22.37
CA ARG A 47 1.66 5.34 -21.42
C ARG A 47 2.37 5.85 -20.18
N ALA A 48 3.35 6.72 -20.36
CA ALA A 48 4.09 7.34 -19.25
C ALA A 48 3.16 8.18 -18.35
N LEU A 49 2.25 8.94 -18.95
CA LEU A 49 1.22 9.71 -18.22
C LEU A 49 0.33 8.79 -17.38
N TYR A 50 -0.21 7.72 -17.99
CA TYR A 50 -1.04 6.76 -17.29
C TYR A 50 -0.32 6.10 -16.10
N LEU A 51 0.93 5.69 -16.29
CA LEU A 51 1.72 5.06 -15.22
C LEU A 51 2.03 6.04 -14.09
N THR A 52 2.27 7.31 -14.43
CA THR A 52 2.51 8.36 -13.42
C THR A 52 1.23 8.63 -12.62
N ASP A 53 0.07 8.75 -13.27
CA ASP A 53 -1.22 8.91 -12.60
C ASP A 53 -1.54 7.69 -11.69
N TYR A 54 -1.23 6.49 -12.15
CA TYR A 54 -1.39 5.27 -11.36
C TYR A 54 -0.52 5.27 -10.09
N MET A 55 0.77 5.62 -10.21
CA MET A 55 1.68 5.71 -9.07
C MET A 55 1.33 6.87 -8.14
N GLU A 56 0.82 7.97 -8.65
CA GLU A 56 0.33 9.08 -7.83
C GLU A 56 -0.84 8.63 -6.93
N ALA A 57 -1.69 7.73 -7.44
CA ALA A 57 -2.82 7.20 -6.69
C ALA A 57 -2.45 6.09 -5.69
N HIS A 58 -1.49 5.22 -6.02
CA HIS A 58 -1.26 3.97 -5.31
C HIS A 58 0.18 3.80 -4.79
N GLY A 59 1.12 4.61 -5.28
CA GLY A 59 2.54 4.46 -4.99
C GLY A 59 2.96 5.07 -3.65
N SER A 60 4.05 4.53 -3.10
CA SER A 60 4.80 5.17 -2.03
C SER A 60 5.41 6.49 -2.51
N PRO A 61 5.86 7.38 -1.62
CA PRO A 61 6.50 8.64 -2.00
C PRO A 61 7.67 8.46 -2.96
N THR A 62 8.56 7.50 -2.70
CA THR A 62 9.70 7.19 -3.56
C THR A 62 9.27 6.68 -4.94
N GLU A 63 8.21 5.89 -5.01
CA GLU A 63 7.67 5.39 -6.28
C GLU A 63 6.98 6.49 -7.09
N ARG A 64 6.27 7.39 -6.43
CA ARG A 64 5.71 8.60 -7.07
C ARG A 64 6.81 9.48 -7.64
N GLN A 65 7.87 9.72 -6.87
CA GLN A 65 9.04 10.46 -7.33
C GLN A 65 9.65 9.82 -8.57
N ARG A 66 9.87 8.49 -8.56
CA ARG A 66 10.43 7.77 -9.71
C ARG A 66 9.53 7.84 -10.94
N ALA A 67 8.21 7.76 -10.76
CA ALA A 67 7.25 7.88 -11.85
C ALA A 67 7.26 9.27 -12.47
N TRP A 68 7.28 10.33 -11.67
CA TRP A 68 7.39 11.71 -12.16
C TRP A 68 8.73 11.96 -12.85
N ARG A 69 9.81 11.38 -12.32
CA ARG A 69 11.13 11.49 -12.96
C ARG A 69 11.19 10.72 -14.29
N MET A 70 10.56 9.56 -14.39
CA MET A 70 10.37 8.83 -15.64
C MET A 70 9.63 9.69 -16.66
N LEU A 71 8.50 10.28 -16.26
CA LEU A 71 7.71 11.16 -17.13
C LEU A 71 8.53 12.38 -17.59
N ALA A 72 9.37 12.96 -16.72
CA ALA A 72 10.27 14.04 -17.10
C ALA A 72 11.23 13.63 -18.22
N LYS A 73 11.81 12.43 -18.14
CA LYS A 73 12.69 11.91 -19.20
C LYS A 73 11.94 11.69 -20.51
N VAL A 74 10.71 11.20 -20.45
CA VAL A 74 9.85 11.07 -21.62
C VAL A 74 9.57 12.44 -22.24
N TYR A 75 9.24 13.45 -21.43
CA TYR A 75 9.08 14.83 -21.93
C TYR A 75 10.36 15.39 -22.56
N ARG A 76 11.53 15.05 -22.02
CA ARG A 76 12.83 15.42 -22.63
C ARG A 76 12.95 14.85 -24.04
N GLN A 77 12.65 13.58 -24.25
CA GLN A 77 12.67 12.96 -25.58
C GLN A 77 11.67 13.64 -26.55
N HIS A 78 10.49 13.98 -26.02
CA HIS A 78 9.45 14.71 -26.79
C HIS A 78 9.72 16.21 -26.91
N ARG A 79 10.92 16.71 -26.44
CA ARG A 79 11.33 18.12 -26.50
C ARG A 79 10.33 19.08 -25.87
N LYS A 80 9.81 18.69 -24.71
CA LYS A 80 8.88 19.48 -23.91
C LYS A 80 9.52 19.91 -22.59
N PRO A 81 10.53 20.81 -22.60
CA PRO A 81 11.34 21.11 -21.42
C PRO A 81 10.56 21.78 -20.29
N ALA A 82 9.48 22.51 -20.59
CA ALA A 82 8.59 23.06 -19.58
C ALA A 82 7.91 21.96 -18.74
N PHE A 83 7.39 20.94 -19.43
CA PHE A 83 6.78 19.78 -18.78
C PHE A 83 7.80 18.93 -18.07
N GLU A 84 9.01 18.78 -18.67
CA GLU A 84 10.15 18.11 -18.02
C GLU A 84 10.48 18.79 -16.68
N MET A 85 10.70 20.09 -16.68
CA MET A 85 11.02 20.86 -15.47
C MET A 85 9.93 20.77 -14.42
N ARG A 86 8.67 20.81 -14.85
CA ARG A 86 7.54 20.67 -13.95
C ARG A 86 7.45 19.27 -13.33
N ALA A 87 7.59 18.22 -14.14
CA ALA A 87 7.58 16.85 -13.64
C ALA A 87 8.70 16.62 -12.61
N LEU A 88 9.89 17.18 -12.82
CA LEU A 88 11.00 17.15 -11.88
C LEU A 88 10.70 17.91 -10.58
N ARG A 89 10.04 19.06 -10.64
CA ARG A 89 9.61 19.79 -9.43
C ARG A 89 8.60 19.00 -8.61
N ILE A 90 7.65 18.33 -9.27
CA ILE A 90 6.68 17.47 -8.58
C ILE A 90 7.39 16.25 -7.99
N ALA A 91 8.34 15.65 -8.71
CA ALA A 91 9.17 14.57 -8.19
C ALA A 91 9.88 14.97 -6.88
N LEU A 92 10.49 16.15 -6.84
CA LEU A 92 11.13 16.68 -5.63
C LEU A 92 10.11 16.91 -4.49
N ALA A 93 8.98 17.55 -4.79
CA ALA A 93 7.95 17.82 -3.79
C ALA A 93 7.32 16.55 -3.20
N SER A 94 7.34 15.44 -3.94
CA SER A 94 6.84 14.15 -3.47
C SER A 94 7.69 13.54 -2.35
N VAL A 95 8.94 13.96 -2.20
CA VAL A 95 9.87 13.48 -1.15
C VAL A 95 9.73 14.27 0.14
N ASP A 96 9.53 15.60 0.06
CA ASP A 96 9.45 16.49 1.24
C ASP A 96 8.25 16.20 2.15
N THR A 97 7.24 15.52 1.66
CA THR A 97 6.01 15.24 2.41
C THR A 97 6.07 13.97 3.26
N CYS A 98 7.15 13.19 3.18
CA CYS A 98 7.26 11.89 3.86
C CYS A 98 8.66 11.66 4.41
N HIS A 99 8.75 11.06 5.59
CA HIS A 99 9.99 10.72 6.28
C HIS A 99 10.89 9.69 5.55
N ALA A 100 10.49 9.15 4.42
CA ALA A 100 11.30 8.27 3.56
C ALA A 100 12.17 9.11 2.62
N TYR A 101 13.25 9.66 3.15
CA TYR A 101 14.21 10.48 2.42
C TYR A 101 15.12 9.59 1.57
N ASP A 102 14.96 9.62 0.24
CA ASP A 102 15.90 9.01 -0.70
C ASP A 102 16.81 10.10 -1.30
N THR A 103 17.92 10.36 -0.62
CA THR A 103 18.88 11.43 -0.98
C THR A 103 19.43 11.24 -2.39
N LEU A 104 19.67 9.99 -2.81
CA LEU A 104 20.20 9.71 -4.15
C LEU A 104 19.16 10.00 -5.24
N GLU A 105 17.89 9.65 -5.03
CA GLU A 105 16.84 9.98 -6.00
C GLU A 105 16.60 11.49 -6.09
N MET A 106 16.72 12.24 -4.98
CA MET A 106 16.73 13.71 -5.01
C MET A 106 17.90 14.25 -5.81
N ALA A 107 19.10 13.71 -5.58
CA ALA A 107 20.31 14.10 -6.34
C ALA A 107 20.11 13.91 -7.84
N LYS A 108 19.51 12.77 -8.24
CA LYS A 108 19.19 12.49 -9.64
C LYS A 108 18.15 13.46 -10.21
N CYS A 109 17.16 13.91 -9.43
CA CYS A 109 16.21 14.94 -9.86
C CYS A 109 16.90 16.28 -10.09
N TYR A 110 17.77 16.72 -9.17
CA TYR A 110 18.55 17.94 -9.35
C TYR A 110 19.46 17.90 -10.57
N TYR A 111 20.08 16.74 -10.83
CA TYR A 111 20.89 16.54 -12.03
C TYR A 111 20.03 16.61 -13.31
N ASP A 112 18.89 15.96 -13.34
CA ASP A 112 17.96 16.01 -14.47
C ASP A 112 17.44 17.45 -14.71
N MET A 113 17.19 18.23 -13.64
CA MET A 113 16.86 19.66 -13.73
C MET A 113 18.01 20.48 -14.31
N SER A 114 19.26 20.21 -13.88
CA SER A 114 20.45 20.83 -14.43
C SER A 114 20.55 20.61 -15.94
N THR A 115 20.32 19.37 -16.38
CA THR A 115 20.36 19.03 -17.81
C THR A 115 19.26 19.77 -18.59
N CYS A 116 18.04 19.85 -18.04
CA CYS A 116 16.94 20.59 -18.64
C CYS A 116 17.27 22.09 -18.79
N LEU A 117 17.78 22.71 -17.72
CA LEU A 117 18.17 24.12 -17.72
C LEU A 117 19.33 24.41 -18.67
N HIS A 118 20.33 23.53 -18.75
CA HIS A 118 21.41 23.62 -19.69
C HIS A 118 20.89 23.62 -21.14
N ASN A 119 19.99 22.71 -21.48
CA ASN A 119 19.38 22.63 -22.81
C ASN A 119 18.52 23.87 -23.14
N CYS A 120 18.02 24.58 -22.12
CA CYS A 120 17.31 25.85 -22.25
C CYS A 120 18.23 27.08 -22.21
N SER A 121 19.54 26.89 -22.26
CA SER A 121 20.56 27.96 -22.17
C SER A 121 20.55 28.75 -20.86
N ARG A 122 19.94 28.21 -19.79
CA ARG A 122 19.93 28.79 -18.44
C ARG A 122 21.12 28.28 -17.62
N PHE A 123 22.34 28.60 -18.06
CA PHE A 123 23.55 27.96 -17.61
C PHE A 123 23.87 28.19 -16.11
N HIS A 124 23.65 29.39 -15.58
CA HIS A 124 23.91 29.68 -14.15
C HIS A 124 22.99 28.85 -13.22
N GLU A 125 21.75 28.72 -13.62
CA GLU A 125 20.79 27.90 -12.85
C GLU A 125 21.09 26.39 -13.01
N ALA A 126 21.49 25.97 -14.21
CA ALA A 126 21.95 24.60 -14.45
C ALA A 126 23.13 24.26 -13.56
N LEU A 127 24.12 25.18 -13.45
CA LEU A 127 25.27 25.02 -12.57
C LEU A 127 24.86 24.84 -11.09
N THR A 128 23.94 25.67 -10.61
CA THR A 128 23.40 25.59 -9.23
C THR A 128 22.76 24.21 -8.94
N MET A 129 21.94 23.74 -9.87
CA MET A 129 21.30 22.42 -9.74
C MET A 129 22.30 21.27 -9.79
N SER A 130 23.29 21.34 -10.70
CA SER A 130 24.34 20.33 -10.81
C SER A 130 25.22 20.25 -9.55
N LEU A 131 25.59 21.40 -8.98
CA LEU A 131 26.34 21.45 -7.72
C LEU A 131 25.55 20.79 -6.59
N ARG A 132 24.26 21.10 -6.50
CA ARG A 132 23.40 20.48 -5.49
C ARG A 132 23.29 18.96 -5.65
N ALA A 133 23.18 18.48 -6.88
CA ALA A 133 23.18 17.05 -7.20
C ALA A 133 24.46 16.35 -6.69
N CYS A 134 25.63 16.92 -7.01
CA CYS A 134 26.92 16.37 -6.55
C CYS A 134 27.02 16.34 -5.02
N GLN A 135 26.67 17.43 -4.34
CA GLN A 135 26.66 17.50 -2.86
C GLN A 135 25.80 16.39 -2.23
N LEU A 136 24.63 16.12 -2.79
CA LEU A 136 23.74 15.08 -2.29
C LEU A 136 24.30 13.67 -2.56
N ALA A 137 24.92 13.44 -3.73
CA ALA A 137 25.58 12.17 -4.03
C ALA A 137 26.76 11.90 -3.08
N GLU A 138 27.57 12.92 -2.81
CA GLU A 138 28.67 12.85 -1.85
C GLU A 138 28.19 12.58 -0.42
N ALA A 139 27.08 13.17 -0.02
CA ALA A 139 26.47 12.95 1.30
C ALA A 139 26.01 11.49 1.53
N VAL A 140 25.74 10.74 0.45
CA VAL A 140 25.42 9.30 0.51
C VAL A 140 26.60 8.42 0.09
N HIS A 141 27.79 8.97 0.01
CA HIS A 141 29.02 8.29 -0.39
C HIS A 141 29.02 7.70 -1.82
N ASP A 142 28.14 8.19 -2.70
CA ASP A 142 28.15 7.82 -4.13
C ASP A 142 29.10 8.76 -4.91
N THR A 143 30.37 8.58 -4.65
CA THR A 143 31.46 9.41 -5.26
C THR A 143 31.59 9.15 -6.76
N ILE A 144 31.27 7.96 -7.24
CA ILE A 144 31.28 7.64 -8.68
C ILE A 144 30.25 8.53 -9.39
N GLN A 145 29.01 8.55 -8.90
CA GLN A 145 27.94 9.34 -9.50
C GLN A 145 28.24 10.85 -9.44
N SER A 146 28.81 11.32 -8.32
CA SER A 146 29.24 12.71 -8.20
C SER A 146 30.27 13.10 -9.31
N HIS A 147 31.25 12.23 -9.58
CA HIS A 147 32.25 12.49 -10.63
C HIS A 147 31.69 12.39 -12.05
N ILE A 148 30.73 11.49 -12.32
CA ILE A 148 30.00 11.46 -13.59
C ILE A 148 29.33 12.83 -13.82
N TRP A 149 28.58 13.33 -12.84
CA TRP A 149 27.90 14.61 -12.94
C TRP A 149 28.88 15.81 -12.99
N MET A 150 30.00 15.71 -12.32
CA MET A 150 31.08 16.70 -12.43
C MET A 150 31.62 16.80 -13.88
N GLY A 151 31.83 15.67 -14.55
CA GLY A 151 32.22 15.63 -15.96
C GLY A 151 31.15 16.26 -16.86
N GLN A 152 29.87 15.98 -16.64
CA GLN A 152 28.80 16.61 -17.40
C GLN A 152 28.66 18.11 -17.10
N ARG A 153 28.95 18.57 -15.89
CA ARG A 153 28.96 19.99 -15.53
C ARG A 153 30.01 20.78 -16.28
N ALA A 154 31.08 20.15 -16.72
CA ALA A 154 32.13 20.80 -17.54
C ALA A 154 31.58 21.41 -18.84
N TRP A 155 30.50 20.84 -19.42
CA TRP A 155 29.80 21.45 -20.55
C TRP A 155 29.15 22.79 -20.16
N THR A 156 28.58 22.92 -18.99
CA THR A 156 28.01 24.18 -18.50
C THR A 156 29.08 25.24 -18.30
N TYR A 157 30.26 24.85 -17.81
CA TYR A 157 31.42 25.77 -17.73
C TYR A 157 31.91 26.19 -19.11
N SER A 158 31.84 25.29 -20.12
CA SER A 158 32.17 25.64 -21.50
C SER A 158 31.26 26.74 -22.04
N GLU A 159 29.97 26.65 -21.82
CA GLU A 159 28.98 27.65 -22.27
C GLU A 159 29.15 29.00 -21.52
N LEU A 160 29.54 28.95 -20.26
CA LEU A 160 29.84 30.13 -19.44
C LEU A 160 31.21 30.72 -19.73
N ARG A 161 32.01 30.11 -20.61
CA ARG A 161 33.41 30.47 -20.93
C ARG A 161 34.37 30.42 -19.72
N GLU A 162 34.03 29.65 -18.72
CA GLU A 162 34.81 29.41 -17.50
C GLU A 162 35.85 28.29 -17.76
N THR A 163 36.86 28.61 -18.62
CA THR A 163 37.83 27.62 -19.15
C THR A 163 38.59 26.89 -18.04
N SER A 164 39.00 27.56 -16.98
CA SER A 164 39.73 26.96 -15.87
C SER A 164 38.91 25.91 -15.14
N LEU A 165 37.62 26.22 -14.84
CA LEU A 165 36.70 25.32 -14.19
C LEU A 165 36.29 24.14 -15.08
N LEU A 166 36.15 24.40 -16.41
CA LEU A 166 35.90 23.33 -17.39
C LEU A 166 37.05 22.31 -17.37
N LEU A 167 38.29 22.77 -17.49
CA LEU A 167 39.47 21.90 -17.55
C LEU A 167 39.63 21.12 -16.24
N GLN A 168 39.49 21.79 -15.11
CA GLN A 168 39.58 21.18 -13.78
C GLN A 168 38.50 20.12 -13.57
N ALA A 169 37.23 20.44 -13.82
CA ALA A 169 36.12 19.51 -13.62
C ALA A 169 36.22 18.27 -14.52
N SER A 170 36.52 18.48 -15.80
CA SER A 170 36.65 17.41 -16.78
C SER A 170 37.84 16.50 -16.49
N ASP A 171 39.02 17.04 -16.15
CA ASP A 171 40.21 16.24 -15.85
C ASP A 171 40.09 15.50 -14.51
N SER A 172 39.56 16.15 -13.49
CA SER A 172 39.29 15.49 -12.18
C SER A 172 38.34 14.33 -12.33
N ALA A 173 37.20 14.52 -13.02
CA ALA A 173 36.23 13.46 -13.26
C ALA A 173 36.84 12.30 -14.06
N TYR A 174 37.57 12.62 -15.14
CA TYR A 174 38.26 11.61 -15.95
C TYR A 174 39.21 10.76 -15.13
N ARG A 175 40.13 11.36 -14.36
CA ARG A 175 41.12 10.63 -13.55
C ARG A 175 40.46 9.72 -12.52
N TYR A 176 39.47 10.25 -11.82
CA TYR A 176 38.77 9.49 -10.81
C TYR A 176 38.02 8.28 -11.41
N LEU A 177 37.21 8.50 -12.42
CA LEU A 177 36.40 7.43 -13.08
C LEU A 177 37.32 6.39 -13.74
N TRP A 178 38.43 6.85 -14.37
CA TRP A 178 39.41 5.94 -14.96
C TRP A 178 40.04 5.02 -13.92
N ALA A 179 40.47 5.58 -12.78
CA ALA A 179 41.05 4.81 -11.67
C ALA A 179 40.09 3.77 -11.07
N HIS A 180 38.77 4.04 -11.12
CA HIS A 180 37.74 3.13 -10.63
C HIS A 180 37.16 2.17 -11.70
N GLY A 181 37.78 2.08 -12.87
CA GLY A 181 37.41 1.16 -13.93
C GLY A 181 36.21 1.58 -14.78
N MET A 182 35.62 2.75 -14.54
CA MET A 182 34.50 3.33 -15.29
C MET A 182 35.00 3.96 -16.59
N ARG A 183 35.44 3.11 -17.54
CA ARG A 183 36.17 3.56 -18.74
C ARG A 183 35.33 4.39 -19.70
N ALA A 184 34.08 4.01 -19.96
CA ALA A 184 33.17 4.72 -20.85
C ALA A 184 32.81 6.09 -20.27
N GLU A 185 32.44 6.12 -18.99
CA GLU A 185 32.06 7.34 -18.27
C GLU A 185 33.26 8.30 -18.12
N ALA A 186 34.49 7.75 -17.96
CA ALA A 186 35.69 8.54 -17.89
C ALA A 186 35.95 9.26 -19.22
N VAL A 187 35.88 8.57 -20.36
CA VAL A 187 36.12 9.23 -21.65
C VAL A 187 35.01 10.22 -21.99
N ASP A 188 33.78 9.97 -21.58
CA ASP A 188 32.67 10.92 -21.71
C ASP A 188 32.90 12.17 -20.85
N ALA A 189 33.35 12.03 -19.61
CA ALA A 189 33.68 13.14 -18.72
C ALA A 189 34.83 14.00 -19.25
N ARG A 190 35.74 13.44 -20.06
CA ARG A 190 36.84 14.17 -20.68
C ARG A 190 36.47 14.88 -21.98
N LEU A 191 35.34 14.56 -22.58
CA LEU A 191 34.87 15.08 -23.86
C LEU A 191 34.82 16.64 -23.91
N PRO A 192 34.32 17.37 -22.87
CA PRO A 192 34.36 18.84 -22.84
C PRO A 192 35.78 19.40 -22.96
N TYR A 193 36.71 18.80 -22.24
CA TYR A 193 38.13 19.19 -22.28
C TYR A 193 38.71 19.06 -23.71
N VAL A 194 38.51 17.90 -24.33
CA VAL A 194 39.01 17.61 -25.69
C VAL A 194 38.32 18.50 -26.73
N SER A 195 37.00 18.73 -26.58
CA SER A 195 36.26 19.66 -27.43
C SER A 195 36.84 21.07 -27.38
N HIS A 196 37.17 21.56 -26.20
CA HIS A 196 37.82 22.85 -26.02
C HIS A 196 39.20 22.90 -26.71
N GLN A 197 40.02 21.86 -26.51
CA GLN A 197 41.33 21.77 -27.16
C GLN A 197 41.23 21.75 -28.70
N ILE A 198 40.29 20.98 -29.25
CA ILE A 198 40.06 20.93 -30.70
C ILE A 198 39.65 22.31 -31.25
N GLY A 199 38.88 23.06 -30.46
CA GLY A 199 38.45 24.42 -30.80
C GLY A 199 39.63 25.41 -30.92
N ILE A 200 40.66 25.23 -30.12
CA ILE A 200 41.85 26.10 -30.10
C ILE A 200 42.90 25.62 -31.11
N CYS A 201 43.39 24.40 -30.92
CA CYS A 201 44.40 23.76 -31.79
C CYS A 201 44.35 22.24 -31.65
N PRO A 202 43.82 21.51 -32.62
CA PRO A 202 43.72 20.06 -32.52
C PRO A 202 45.11 19.44 -32.61
N THR A 203 45.49 18.75 -31.55
CA THR A 203 46.73 17.98 -31.45
C THR A 203 46.51 16.54 -31.90
N ASP A 204 47.60 15.81 -32.21
CA ASP A 204 47.53 14.38 -32.48
C ASP A 204 47.02 13.59 -31.26
N SER A 205 47.24 14.12 -30.07
CA SER A 205 46.65 13.55 -28.83
C SER A 205 45.14 13.67 -28.79
N ALA A 206 44.55 14.78 -29.25
CA ALA A 206 43.11 14.95 -29.35
C ALA A 206 42.49 13.97 -30.36
N MET A 207 43.15 13.76 -31.50
CA MET A 207 42.71 12.78 -32.51
C MET A 207 42.78 11.34 -31.97
N ARG A 208 43.87 10.97 -31.28
CA ARG A 208 43.97 9.64 -30.64
C ARG A 208 42.92 9.45 -29.57
N TRP A 209 42.63 10.49 -28.82
CA TRP A 209 41.57 10.42 -27.81
C TRP A 209 40.17 10.27 -28.44
N LEU A 210 39.86 10.93 -29.53
CA LEU A 210 38.59 10.74 -30.26
C LEU A 210 38.45 9.30 -30.80
N GLU A 211 39.55 8.68 -31.21
CA GLU A 211 39.55 7.29 -31.63
C GLU A 211 39.31 6.33 -30.43
N GLU A 212 39.89 6.62 -29.28
CA GLU A 212 39.64 5.88 -28.05
C GLU A 212 38.17 6.04 -27.60
N TYR A 213 37.62 7.26 -27.64
CA TYR A 213 36.21 7.55 -27.38
C TYR A 213 35.34 6.72 -28.30
N ARG A 214 35.58 6.71 -29.59
CA ARG A 214 34.86 5.90 -30.57
C ARG A 214 34.88 4.42 -30.22
N ARG A 215 36.03 3.89 -29.81
CA ARG A 215 36.20 2.48 -29.45
C ARG A 215 35.38 2.09 -28.19
N LEU A 216 35.36 2.94 -27.18
CA LEU A 216 34.74 2.67 -25.88
C LEU A 216 33.24 2.98 -25.87
N THR A 217 32.76 3.88 -26.73
CA THR A 217 31.36 4.30 -26.82
C THR A 217 30.71 3.91 -28.14
N HIS A 218 31.28 2.93 -28.86
CA HIS A 218 30.83 2.53 -30.20
C HIS A 218 29.31 2.27 -30.30
N HIS A 219 28.70 1.68 -29.28
CA HIS A 219 27.26 1.42 -29.25
C HIS A 219 26.43 2.73 -29.26
N ASN A 220 26.93 3.83 -28.69
CA ASN A 220 26.28 5.14 -28.71
C ASN A 220 26.43 5.86 -30.05
N LEU A 221 27.42 5.45 -30.87
CA LEU A 221 27.71 6.07 -32.15
C LEU A 221 27.10 5.36 -33.36
N THR A 222 26.45 4.21 -33.13
CA THR A 222 25.79 3.41 -34.20
C THR A 222 24.52 4.06 -34.70
N SER A 223 23.81 4.77 -33.82
CA SER A 223 22.62 5.52 -34.21
C SER A 223 22.99 6.86 -34.83
N PRO A 224 22.55 7.15 -36.05
CA PRO A 224 22.81 8.43 -36.71
C PRO A 224 22.14 9.63 -36.04
N HIS A 225 21.14 9.37 -35.18
CA HIS A 225 20.37 10.40 -34.47
C HIS A 225 20.84 10.59 -33.02
N SER A 226 21.79 9.77 -32.58
CA SER A 226 22.40 9.89 -31.25
C SER A 226 23.08 11.26 -31.08
N ARG A 227 22.80 11.92 -29.94
CA ARG A 227 23.48 13.16 -29.57
C ARG A 227 25.00 12.98 -29.55
N ASP A 228 25.47 11.84 -29.06
CA ASP A 228 26.89 11.48 -28.96
C ASP A 228 27.50 11.32 -30.35
N ALA A 229 26.82 10.68 -31.29
CA ALA A 229 27.28 10.54 -32.66
C ALA A 229 27.39 11.90 -33.38
N ILE A 230 26.35 12.74 -33.26
CA ILE A 230 26.33 14.09 -33.84
C ILE A 230 27.50 14.91 -33.29
N PHE A 231 27.73 14.86 -31.99
CA PHE A 231 28.78 15.55 -31.31
C PHE A 231 30.19 15.05 -31.77
N PHE A 232 30.33 13.73 -31.81
CA PHE A 232 31.57 13.08 -32.29
C PHE A 232 31.90 13.50 -33.74
N TRP A 233 30.94 13.48 -34.66
CA TRP A 233 31.14 13.89 -36.03
C TRP A 233 31.53 15.35 -36.15
N ARG A 234 30.94 16.23 -35.34
CA ARG A 234 31.35 17.64 -35.27
C ARG A 234 32.81 17.78 -34.86
N LEU A 235 33.25 17.08 -33.84
CA LEU A 235 34.66 17.12 -33.40
C LEU A 235 35.59 16.56 -34.44
N GLN A 236 35.26 15.45 -35.07
CA GLN A 236 36.02 14.88 -36.19
C GLN A 236 36.13 15.90 -37.37
N GLY A 237 35.02 16.48 -37.75
CA GLY A 237 34.99 17.52 -38.79
C GLY A 237 35.86 18.73 -38.43
N ASN A 238 35.83 19.18 -37.19
CA ASN A 238 36.70 20.26 -36.71
C ASN A 238 38.19 19.90 -36.81
N CYS A 239 38.58 18.67 -36.44
CA CYS A 239 39.95 18.21 -36.56
C CYS A 239 40.44 18.26 -38.02
N TRP A 240 39.66 17.75 -38.95
CA TRP A 240 40.00 17.76 -40.38
C TRP A 240 40.02 19.18 -40.96
N LYS A 241 39.10 20.05 -40.52
CA LYS A 241 39.10 21.47 -40.90
C LYS A 241 40.41 22.17 -40.49
N HIS A 242 40.90 21.95 -39.28
CA HIS A 242 42.12 22.50 -38.80
C HIS A 242 43.38 21.97 -39.56
N ARG A 243 43.30 20.73 -40.09
CA ARG A 243 44.34 20.16 -40.95
C ARG A 243 44.26 20.64 -42.41
N GLY A 244 43.33 21.51 -42.72
CA GLY A 244 43.11 22.05 -44.09
C GLY A 244 42.46 21.04 -45.04
N GLN A 245 41.96 19.90 -44.57
CA GLN A 245 41.32 18.89 -45.39
C GLN A 245 39.81 19.13 -45.48
N THR A 246 39.43 20.05 -46.38
CA THR A 246 38.05 20.54 -46.52
C THR A 246 37.06 19.43 -46.84
N ASP A 247 37.40 18.52 -47.76
CA ASP A 247 36.49 17.44 -48.18
C ASP A 247 36.20 16.45 -47.04
N SER A 248 37.26 16.08 -46.29
CA SER A 248 37.10 15.21 -45.13
C SER A 248 36.26 15.86 -44.03
N ALA A 249 36.51 17.16 -43.77
CA ALA A 249 35.69 17.94 -42.83
C ALA A 249 34.21 17.98 -43.24
N ALA A 250 33.95 18.30 -44.52
CA ALA A 250 32.60 18.34 -45.08
C ALA A 250 31.89 16.99 -45.00
N ALA A 251 32.60 15.88 -45.24
CA ALA A 251 32.03 14.54 -45.12
C ALA A 251 31.53 14.23 -43.70
N TYR A 252 32.29 14.63 -42.66
CA TYR A 252 31.84 14.46 -41.27
C TYR A 252 30.70 15.41 -40.91
N TYR A 253 30.68 16.66 -41.34
CA TYR A 253 29.59 17.58 -41.09
C TYR A 253 28.29 17.14 -41.80
N ARG A 254 28.36 16.57 -43.01
CA ARG A 254 27.19 16.01 -43.70
C ARG A 254 26.57 14.82 -42.97
N ARG A 255 27.35 14.03 -42.22
CA ARG A 255 26.77 12.94 -41.36
C ARG A 255 25.82 13.48 -40.29
N MET A 256 26.00 14.75 -39.85
CA MET A 256 25.06 15.40 -38.92
C MET A 256 23.72 15.76 -39.55
N LEU A 257 23.64 15.78 -40.88
CA LEU A 257 22.48 16.24 -41.68
C LEU A 257 21.62 15.08 -42.20
N GLN A 258 21.61 13.95 -41.55
CA GLN A 258 20.88 12.78 -42.03
C GLN A 258 19.37 13.03 -42.05
N PRO A 259 18.66 12.60 -43.11
CA PRO A 259 17.20 12.73 -43.20
C PRO A 259 16.50 12.00 -42.06
N GLY A 260 15.50 12.63 -41.48
CA GLY A 260 14.72 12.06 -40.37
C GLY A 260 15.33 12.31 -38.99
N SER A 261 16.45 13.08 -38.90
CA SER A 261 16.91 13.54 -37.60
C SER A 261 15.84 14.43 -36.95
N PRO A 262 15.28 14.04 -35.81
CA PRO A 262 14.32 14.91 -35.10
C PRO A 262 15.02 16.13 -34.49
N ASN A 263 16.32 16.31 -34.76
CA ASN A 263 17.15 17.30 -34.10
C ASN A 263 17.48 18.50 -35.02
N ASN A 264 16.56 19.48 -35.07
CA ASN A 264 16.79 20.73 -35.80
C ASN A 264 18.04 21.45 -35.34
N GLU A 265 18.44 21.33 -34.05
CA GLU A 265 19.71 21.91 -33.53
C GLU A 265 20.94 21.28 -34.19
N ALA A 266 20.93 19.95 -34.35
CA ALA A 266 22.02 19.26 -35.05
C ALA A 266 22.14 19.71 -36.51
N MET A 267 20.97 19.91 -37.19
CA MET A 267 20.93 20.43 -38.56
C MET A 267 21.45 21.86 -38.63
N VAL A 268 21.03 22.74 -37.71
CA VAL A 268 21.53 24.13 -37.61
C VAL A 268 23.06 24.14 -37.44
N VAL A 269 23.56 23.34 -36.49
CA VAL A 269 25.00 23.22 -36.24
C VAL A 269 25.74 22.64 -37.45
N GLY A 270 25.23 21.59 -38.07
CA GLY A 270 25.82 20.94 -39.23
C GLY A 270 25.88 21.88 -40.44
N TYR A 271 24.79 22.55 -40.77
CA TYR A 271 24.77 23.55 -41.84
C TYR A 271 25.69 24.75 -41.56
N THR A 272 25.72 25.24 -40.30
CA THR A 272 26.63 26.33 -39.91
C THR A 272 28.09 25.90 -40.03
N CYS A 273 28.44 24.67 -39.65
CA CYS A 273 29.80 24.14 -39.81
C CYS A 273 30.19 24.05 -41.29
N LEU A 274 29.31 23.59 -42.17
CA LEU A 274 29.55 23.54 -43.62
C LEU A 274 29.66 24.94 -44.20
N ALA A 275 28.78 25.87 -43.86
CA ALA A 275 28.84 27.25 -44.32
C ALA A 275 30.18 27.88 -44.00
N ARG A 276 30.64 27.84 -42.74
CA ARG A 276 31.94 28.36 -42.31
C ARG A 276 33.13 27.65 -42.96
N LEU A 277 32.99 26.38 -43.30
CA LEU A 277 34.02 25.62 -43.99
C LEU A 277 34.23 26.11 -45.42
N TYR A 278 33.11 26.30 -46.18
CA TYR A 278 33.14 26.76 -47.54
C TYR A 278 33.48 28.24 -47.66
N GLU A 279 33.02 29.10 -46.72
CA GLU A 279 33.44 30.49 -46.57
C GLU A 279 34.95 30.59 -46.43
N LYS A 280 35.57 29.83 -45.52
CA LYS A 280 37.02 29.77 -45.34
C LYS A 280 37.75 29.25 -46.58
N ALA A 281 37.10 28.42 -47.39
CA ALA A 281 37.67 27.91 -48.64
C ALA A 281 37.47 28.88 -49.83
N GLY A 282 36.86 30.07 -49.61
CA GLY A 282 36.61 31.07 -50.64
C GLY A 282 35.43 30.75 -51.56
N ASN A 283 34.57 29.84 -51.17
CA ASN A 283 33.33 29.47 -51.92
C ASN A 283 32.11 30.07 -51.27
N ASP A 284 31.92 31.36 -51.46
CA ASP A 284 30.86 32.16 -50.84
C ASP A 284 29.46 31.75 -51.29
N ASP A 285 29.27 31.32 -52.52
CA ASP A 285 27.98 30.87 -53.03
C ASP A 285 27.50 29.63 -52.29
N THR A 286 28.34 28.65 -52.14
CA THR A 286 28.04 27.43 -51.38
C THR A 286 27.86 27.72 -49.87
N ALA A 287 28.65 28.64 -49.32
CA ALA A 287 28.53 29.09 -47.94
C ALA A 287 27.17 29.72 -47.69
N ASN A 288 26.70 30.61 -48.56
CA ASN A 288 25.39 31.27 -48.50
C ASN A 288 24.22 30.27 -48.54
N VAL A 289 24.31 29.25 -49.40
CA VAL A 289 23.29 28.16 -49.44
C VAL A 289 23.20 27.48 -48.08
N TYR A 290 24.32 27.17 -47.48
CA TYR A 290 24.30 26.47 -46.16
C TYR A 290 23.89 27.41 -45.02
N TYR A 291 24.24 28.71 -45.06
CA TYR A 291 23.70 29.69 -44.08
C TYR A 291 22.18 29.85 -44.20
N THR A 292 21.65 29.85 -45.42
CA THR A 292 20.19 29.88 -45.63
C THR A 292 19.50 28.66 -45.02
N LYS A 293 20.03 27.43 -45.29
CA LYS A 293 19.52 26.20 -44.70
C LYS A 293 19.64 26.17 -43.17
N ALA A 294 20.72 26.71 -42.61
CA ALA A 294 20.86 26.82 -41.16
C ALA A 294 19.80 27.74 -40.56
N ARG A 295 19.49 28.87 -41.21
CA ARG A 295 18.46 29.79 -40.80
C ARG A 295 17.07 29.15 -40.89
N GLU A 296 16.74 28.48 -42.01
CA GLU A 296 15.48 27.77 -42.19
C GLU A 296 15.28 26.72 -41.09
N SER A 297 16.29 25.88 -40.83
CA SER A 297 16.20 24.88 -39.75
C SER A 297 16.10 25.52 -38.37
N TYR A 298 16.70 26.70 -38.17
CA TYR A 298 16.54 27.45 -36.91
C TYR A 298 15.13 28.02 -36.77
N GLU A 299 14.53 28.60 -37.82
CA GLU A 299 13.16 29.13 -37.79
C GLU A 299 12.12 28.02 -37.65
N GLU A 300 12.33 26.86 -38.29
CA GLU A 300 11.49 25.68 -38.08
C GLU A 300 11.53 25.20 -36.61
N GLY A 301 12.71 25.27 -35.97
CA GLY A 301 12.85 24.96 -34.54
C GLY A 301 12.24 26.02 -33.60
N LYS A 302 12.15 27.29 -34.09
CA LYS A 302 11.68 28.44 -33.32
C LYS A 302 10.15 28.59 -33.30
N SER A 303 9.42 27.89 -34.19
CA SER A 303 7.95 27.91 -34.23
C SER A 303 7.31 27.38 -32.95
N PHE A 304 8.11 26.92 -32.01
CA PHE A 304 7.74 26.70 -30.62
C PHE A 304 8.14 27.93 -29.79
N ASN A 305 7.29 28.95 -29.74
CA ASN A 305 7.41 30.03 -28.79
C ASN A 305 7.28 29.47 -27.36
N PHE A 306 8.44 29.31 -26.74
CA PHE A 306 8.65 28.54 -25.51
C PHE A 306 7.99 29.20 -24.27
N ALA A 307 7.88 30.53 -24.26
CA ALA A 307 7.36 31.26 -23.11
C ALA A 307 5.83 31.24 -23.04
N ASP A 308 5.15 31.51 -24.17
CA ASP A 308 3.68 31.65 -24.19
C ASP A 308 2.96 30.30 -24.10
N SER A 309 3.50 29.27 -24.77
CA SER A 309 2.97 27.91 -24.63
C SER A 309 3.22 27.32 -23.25
N MET A 310 4.24 27.80 -22.52
CA MET A 310 4.60 27.35 -21.18
C MET A 310 3.59 27.85 -20.14
N GLU A 311 3.10 29.09 -20.27
CA GLU A 311 2.15 29.69 -19.33
C GLU A 311 0.75 29.11 -19.53
N GLU A 312 0.31 28.97 -20.78
CA GLU A 312 -0.99 28.41 -21.13
C GLU A 312 -1.11 26.90 -20.81
N GLU A 313 -0.03 26.13 -21.03
CA GLU A 313 0.01 24.72 -20.63
C GLU A 313 0.19 24.54 -19.11
N MET A 314 0.85 25.47 -18.42
CA MET A 314 0.91 25.48 -16.95
C MET A 314 -0.48 25.69 -16.34
N ASP A 315 -1.26 26.62 -16.86
CA ASP A 315 -2.63 26.88 -16.43
C ASP A 315 -3.58 25.72 -16.75
N GLY A 316 -3.43 25.11 -17.91
CA GLY A 316 -4.18 23.92 -18.29
C GLY A 316 -3.94 22.74 -17.34
N TYR A 317 -2.73 22.57 -16.88
CA TYR A 317 -2.41 21.48 -15.95
C TYR A 317 -2.82 21.82 -14.50
N HIS A 318 -2.68 23.05 -14.02
CA HIS A 318 -3.21 23.40 -12.69
C HIS A 318 -4.70 23.11 -12.61
N ARG A 319 -5.46 23.48 -13.65
CA ARG A 319 -6.88 23.14 -13.77
C ARG A 319 -7.13 21.64 -13.82
N LYS A 320 -6.31 20.88 -14.57
CA LYS A 320 -6.43 19.40 -14.65
C LYS A 320 -6.07 18.74 -13.32
N ARG A 321 -5.05 19.23 -12.61
CA ARG A 321 -4.66 18.74 -11.31
C ARG A 321 -5.73 18.99 -10.24
N GLU A 322 -6.30 20.20 -10.20
CA GLU A 322 -7.41 20.53 -9.31
C GLU A 322 -8.64 19.64 -9.59
N TYR A 323 -8.92 19.40 -10.87
CA TYR A 323 -10.01 18.50 -11.26
C TYR A 323 -9.72 17.05 -10.79
N MET A 324 -8.51 16.55 -11.01
CA MET A 324 -8.13 15.21 -10.58
C MET A 324 -8.08 15.06 -9.05
N GLU A 325 -7.64 16.09 -8.32
CA GLU A 325 -7.71 16.09 -6.85
C GLU A 325 -9.16 16.09 -6.34
N LYS A 326 -10.05 16.87 -6.99
CA LYS A 326 -11.48 16.84 -6.68
C LYS A 326 -12.10 15.47 -6.97
N GLU A 327 -11.78 14.89 -8.12
CA GLU A 327 -12.25 13.55 -8.48
C GLU A 327 -11.70 12.47 -7.54
N ARG A 328 -10.43 12.58 -7.13
CA ARG A 328 -9.79 11.66 -6.17
C ARG A 328 -10.46 11.76 -4.79
N ARG A 329 -10.75 12.99 -4.31
CA ARG A 329 -11.51 13.21 -3.07
C ARG A 329 -12.92 12.63 -3.17
N ALA A 330 -13.59 12.86 -4.30
CA ALA A 330 -14.92 12.31 -4.56
C ALA A 330 -14.93 10.78 -4.60
N ARG A 331 -13.94 10.14 -5.25
CA ARG A 331 -13.77 8.68 -5.23
C ARG A 331 -13.49 8.16 -3.81
N HIS A 332 -12.59 8.82 -3.07
CA HIS A 332 -12.28 8.42 -1.69
C HIS A 332 -13.51 8.52 -0.79
N THR A 333 -14.28 9.62 -0.88
CA THR A 333 -15.54 9.76 -0.12
C THR A 333 -16.57 8.72 -0.55
N SER A 334 -16.69 8.42 -1.84
CA SER A 334 -17.55 7.35 -2.36
C SER A 334 -17.16 5.97 -1.81
N HIS A 335 -15.86 5.63 -1.81
CA HIS A 335 -15.38 4.37 -1.22
C HIS A 335 -15.63 4.28 0.29
N MET A 336 -15.45 5.38 1.02
CA MET A 336 -15.76 5.45 2.44
C MET A 336 -17.25 5.26 2.72
N LEU A 337 -18.13 5.88 1.89
CA LEU A 337 -19.57 5.70 1.99
C LEU A 337 -20.00 4.25 1.68
N ILE A 338 -19.44 3.63 0.66
CA ILE A 338 -19.71 2.23 0.32
C ILE A 338 -19.24 1.30 1.45
N ALA A 339 -18.06 1.54 2.03
CA ALA A 339 -17.54 0.77 3.14
C ALA A 339 -18.42 0.93 4.39
N SER A 340 -18.87 2.14 4.73
CA SER A 340 -19.75 2.40 5.85
C SER A 340 -21.13 1.77 5.66
N LEU A 341 -21.68 1.80 4.44
CA LEU A 341 -22.93 1.12 4.09
C LEU A 341 -22.79 -0.41 4.23
N ALA A 342 -21.68 -0.97 3.77
CA ALA A 342 -21.42 -2.41 3.91
C ALA A 342 -21.34 -2.83 5.38
N VAL A 343 -20.69 -2.03 6.23
CA VAL A 343 -20.65 -2.27 7.70
C VAL A 343 -22.05 -2.19 8.30
N LEU A 344 -22.86 -1.19 7.90
CA LEU A 344 -24.23 -1.05 8.38
C LEU A 344 -25.10 -2.26 7.99
N VAL A 345 -25.02 -2.71 6.74
CA VAL A 345 -25.70 -3.91 6.25
C VAL A 345 -25.24 -5.16 7.03
N PHE A 346 -23.94 -5.29 7.27
CA PHE A 346 -23.42 -6.39 8.08
C PHE A 346 -23.98 -6.38 9.50
N LEU A 347 -23.99 -5.22 10.16
CA LEU A 347 -24.53 -5.07 11.52
C LEU A 347 -26.03 -5.36 11.57
N THR A 348 -26.80 -4.92 10.57
CA THR A 348 -28.25 -5.23 10.50
C THR A 348 -28.51 -6.71 10.29
N VAL A 349 -27.80 -7.37 9.36
CA VAL A 349 -27.91 -8.82 9.13
C VAL A 349 -27.49 -9.61 10.37
N PHE A 350 -26.41 -9.19 11.03
CA PHE A 350 -25.97 -9.80 12.28
C PHE A 350 -26.98 -9.62 13.39
N GLY A 351 -27.54 -8.41 13.54
CA GLY A 351 -28.62 -8.11 14.51
C GLY A 351 -29.87 -8.95 14.28
N ILE A 352 -30.33 -9.05 13.04
CA ILE A 352 -31.48 -9.90 12.66
C ILE A 352 -31.17 -11.37 12.94
N SER A 353 -29.99 -11.85 12.59
CA SER A 353 -29.58 -13.24 12.84
C SER A 353 -29.59 -13.57 14.35
N ARG A 354 -29.01 -12.65 15.16
CA ARG A 354 -29.05 -12.78 16.65
C ARG A 354 -30.46 -12.72 17.19
N TYR A 355 -31.31 -11.83 16.67
CA TYR A 355 -32.70 -11.73 17.07
C TYR A 355 -33.48 -13.02 16.75
N VAL A 356 -33.30 -13.59 15.56
CA VAL A 356 -33.94 -14.86 15.17
C VAL A 356 -33.48 -16.01 16.06
N LEU A 357 -32.17 -16.09 16.39
CA LEU A 357 -31.63 -17.10 17.29
C LEU A 357 -32.22 -16.96 18.72
N LEU A 358 -32.26 -15.71 19.22
CA LEU A 358 -32.86 -15.45 20.55
C LEU A 358 -34.36 -15.78 20.57
N ARG A 359 -35.10 -15.43 19.51
CA ARG A 359 -36.52 -15.74 19.38
C ARG A 359 -36.79 -17.25 19.32
N ARG A 360 -35.90 -18.02 18.64
CA ARG A 360 -35.99 -19.51 18.65
C ARG A 360 -35.76 -20.06 20.04
N ARG A 361 -34.71 -19.63 20.74
CA ARG A 361 -34.46 -20.06 22.13
C ARG A 361 -35.59 -19.66 23.07
N TYR A 362 -36.16 -18.47 22.92
CA TYR A 362 -37.29 -18.02 23.72
C TYR A 362 -38.53 -18.88 23.47
N ARG A 363 -38.81 -19.29 22.23
CA ARG A 363 -39.91 -20.23 21.91
C ARG A 363 -39.68 -21.61 22.53
N GLU A 364 -38.47 -22.14 22.47
CA GLU A 364 -38.10 -23.41 23.09
C GLU A 364 -38.34 -23.37 24.62
N VAL A 365 -37.97 -22.26 25.25
CA VAL A 365 -38.21 -22.06 26.69
C VAL A 365 -39.72 -21.94 27.00
N LEU A 366 -40.49 -21.26 26.13
CA LEU A 366 -41.97 -21.17 26.31
C LEU A 366 -42.66 -22.53 26.16
N VAL A 367 -42.24 -23.33 25.19
CA VAL A 367 -42.79 -24.69 25.00
C VAL A 367 -42.47 -25.57 26.23
N LEU A 368 -41.20 -25.55 26.67
CA LEU A 368 -40.80 -26.29 27.90
C LEU A 368 -41.54 -25.81 29.13
N ASN A 369 -41.84 -24.50 29.24
CA ASN A 369 -42.62 -23.97 30.38
C ASN A 369 -44.10 -24.33 30.29
N SER A 370 -44.69 -24.44 29.09
CA SER A 370 -46.07 -24.90 28.89
C SER A 370 -46.21 -26.38 29.19
N GLU A 371 -45.27 -27.23 28.75
CA GLU A 371 -45.24 -28.65 29.09
C GLU A 371 -45.07 -28.87 30.60
N TYR A 372 -44.25 -28.01 31.26
CA TYR A 372 -44.06 -28.08 32.71
C TYR A 372 -45.31 -27.65 33.48
N THR A 373 -46.04 -26.63 33.01
CA THR A 373 -47.32 -26.19 33.62
C THR A 373 -48.43 -27.24 33.41
N GLU A 374 -48.50 -27.86 32.23
CA GLU A 374 -49.48 -28.93 31.96
C GLU A 374 -49.16 -30.15 32.81
N MET A 375 -47.94 -30.54 33.03
CA MET A 375 -47.58 -31.64 33.93
C MET A 375 -47.86 -31.32 35.41
N LEU A 376 -47.67 -30.06 35.83
CA LEU A 376 -48.07 -29.60 37.16
C LEU A 376 -49.58 -29.66 37.37
N GLU A 377 -50.36 -29.35 36.35
CA GLU A 377 -51.83 -29.47 36.39
C GLU A 377 -52.29 -30.94 36.47
N LEU A 378 -51.62 -31.80 35.69
CA LEU A 378 -51.88 -33.26 35.76
C LEU A 378 -51.48 -33.88 37.13
N LEU A 379 -50.41 -33.40 37.75
CA LEU A 379 -49.98 -33.79 39.09
C LEU A 379 -50.91 -33.23 40.16
N LYS A 380 -51.58 -32.10 39.97
CA LYS A 380 -52.64 -31.57 40.85
C LYS A 380 -53.91 -32.39 40.78
N GLN A 381 -54.26 -32.95 39.62
CA GLN A 381 -55.44 -33.76 39.42
C GLN A 381 -55.34 -35.20 40.03
N LYS A 382 -54.11 -35.75 40.07
CA LYS A 382 -53.84 -37.01 40.76
C LYS A 382 -53.64 -36.77 42.25
N SER A 383 -54.71 -36.64 42.98
CA SER A 383 -54.86 -36.67 44.41
C SER A 383 -53.65 -36.89 45.30
N LEU A 384 -53.22 -35.81 45.96
CA LEU A 384 -52.50 -35.94 47.23
C LEU A 384 -52.81 -34.77 48.13
N PRO A 385 -53.88 -34.97 48.89
CA PRO A 385 -54.45 -33.86 49.65
C PRO A 385 -53.83 -33.67 51.02
N GLN A 386 -53.15 -34.67 51.58
CA GLN A 386 -52.95 -34.62 53.01
C GLN A 386 -51.82 -33.74 53.52
N LEU A 387 -50.66 -33.78 52.93
CA LEU A 387 -49.51 -32.96 53.43
C LEU A 387 -49.62 -31.51 53.00
N VAL A 388 -49.99 -31.18 51.76
CA VAL A 388 -50.09 -29.84 51.21
C VAL A 388 -51.14 -28.97 51.95
N THR A 389 -52.19 -29.58 52.49
CA THR A 389 -53.22 -28.89 53.24
C THR A 389 -52.92 -28.69 54.74
N THR A 390 -51.78 -29.21 55.19
CA THR A 390 -51.39 -29.10 56.60
C THR A 390 -50.99 -27.69 57.00
N THR A 391 -51.16 -27.34 58.25
CA THR A 391 -50.75 -26.02 58.77
C THR A 391 -49.27 -25.72 58.59
N ILE A 392 -48.39 -26.73 58.71
CA ILE A 392 -46.95 -26.56 58.51
C ILE A 392 -46.60 -26.36 57.05
N ALA A 393 -47.24 -27.06 56.11
CA ALA A 393 -46.98 -26.84 54.68
C ALA A 393 -47.43 -25.43 54.27
N ARG A 394 -48.56 -24.94 54.74
CA ARG A 394 -49.05 -23.57 54.54
C ARG A 394 -48.04 -22.56 55.10
N ARG A 395 -47.52 -22.80 56.29
CA ARG A 395 -46.54 -21.97 56.93
C ARG A 395 -45.25 -21.87 56.08
N PHE A 396 -44.74 -22.92 55.43
CA PHE A 396 -43.63 -22.90 54.57
C PHE A 396 -43.87 -22.11 53.26
N HIS A 397 -45.06 -22.23 52.70
CA HIS A 397 -45.47 -21.40 51.58
C HIS A 397 -45.56 -19.91 51.93
N GLU A 398 -46.10 -19.59 53.14
CA GLU A 398 -46.10 -18.20 53.66
C GLU A 398 -44.66 -17.65 53.84
N LEU A 399 -43.78 -18.41 54.50
CA LEU A 399 -42.37 -18.04 54.67
C LEU A 399 -41.69 -17.78 53.34
N SER A 400 -41.92 -18.62 52.33
CA SER A 400 -41.34 -18.43 51.00
C SER A 400 -41.86 -17.16 50.28
N SER A 401 -43.11 -16.78 50.51
CA SER A 401 -43.70 -15.55 49.93
C SER A 401 -43.26 -14.28 50.66
N GLN A 402 -42.86 -14.40 51.92
CA GLN A 402 -42.36 -13.32 52.76
C GLN A 402 -40.82 -13.22 52.70
N GLU A 403 -40.17 -14.03 51.87
CA GLU A 403 -38.70 -14.17 51.78
C GLU A 403 -38.04 -14.47 53.15
N ALA A 404 -38.81 -15.10 54.06
CA ALA A 404 -38.33 -15.44 55.38
C ALA A 404 -37.81 -16.90 55.45
N HIS A 405 -37.01 -17.19 56.46
CA HIS A 405 -36.36 -18.48 56.60
C HIS A 405 -36.95 -19.29 57.75
N PRO A 406 -37.19 -20.62 57.56
CA PRO A 406 -37.69 -21.46 58.59
C PRO A 406 -36.72 -21.64 59.73
N THR A 407 -37.23 -21.64 60.96
CA THR A 407 -36.47 -22.00 62.18
C THR A 407 -36.15 -23.48 62.25
N SER A 408 -35.19 -23.88 63.09
CA SER A 408 -34.86 -25.30 63.27
C SER A 408 -36.05 -26.11 63.77
N ALA A 409 -36.92 -25.52 64.63
CA ALA A 409 -38.14 -26.13 65.09
C ALA A 409 -39.17 -26.35 63.94
N GLU A 410 -39.37 -25.40 63.07
CA GLU A 410 -40.24 -25.52 61.91
C GLU A 410 -39.75 -26.61 60.94
N TRP A 411 -38.43 -26.70 60.67
CA TRP A 411 -37.87 -27.81 59.89
C TRP A 411 -38.11 -29.15 60.49
N GLN A 412 -37.94 -29.30 61.83
CA GLN A 412 -38.25 -30.55 62.54
C GLN A 412 -39.70 -30.91 62.52
N ALA A 413 -40.62 -29.91 62.64
CA ALA A 413 -42.05 -30.12 62.52
C ALA A 413 -42.47 -30.60 61.11
N LEU A 414 -41.89 -29.97 60.03
CA LEU A 414 -42.16 -30.43 58.67
C LEU A 414 -41.67 -31.85 58.43
N TYR A 415 -40.44 -32.20 58.89
CA TYR A 415 -39.87 -33.54 58.79
C TYR A 415 -40.77 -34.58 59.52
N THR A 416 -41.12 -34.30 60.78
CA THR A 416 -41.99 -35.21 61.58
C THR A 416 -43.35 -35.40 60.90
N GLN A 417 -43.98 -34.33 60.39
CA GLN A 417 -45.23 -34.42 59.75
C GLN A 417 -45.21 -35.17 58.42
N THR A 418 -44.11 -34.94 57.61
CA THR A 418 -43.88 -35.70 56.38
C THR A 418 -43.67 -37.17 56.66
N SER A 419 -42.89 -37.51 57.68
CA SER A 419 -42.72 -38.94 58.10
C SER A 419 -43.95 -39.60 58.66
N THR A 420 -44.83 -38.85 59.34
CA THR A 420 -46.05 -39.36 59.88
C THR A 420 -47.05 -39.62 58.76
N LEU A 421 -47.19 -38.73 57.81
CA LEU A 421 -48.16 -38.87 56.70
C LEU A 421 -47.70 -39.86 55.64
N TYR A 422 -46.36 -39.94 55.42
CA TYR A 422 -45.74 -40.86 54.46
C TYR A 422 -44.69 -41.73 55.15
N PRO A 423 -45.08 -42.73 55.94
CA PRO A 423 -44.21 -43.53 56.80
C PRO A 423 -43.16 -44.33 55.96
N HIS A 424 -43.48 -44.60 54.70
CA HIS A 424 -42.61 -45.36 53.81
C HIS A 424 -41.64 -44.50 53.03
N LEU A 425 -41.84 -43.15 52.97
CA LEU A 425 -41.06 -42.24 52.14
C LEU A 425 -39.56 -42.29 52.53
N PHE A 426 -39.21 -41.84 53.70
CA PHE A 426 -37.81 -41.79 54.13
C PHE A 426 -37.14 -43.17 54.22
N PRO A 427 -37.81 -44.24 54.78
CA PRO A 427 -37.21 -45.56 54.76
C PRO A 427 -36.89 -46.08 53.36
N THR A 428 -37.79 -45.80 52.35
CA THR A 428 -37.57 -46.21 50.98
C THR A 428 -36.43 -45.43 50.34
N LEU A 429 -36.37 -44.10 50.56
CA LEU A 429 -35.29 -43.25 50.04
C LEU A 429 -33.94 -43.63 50.65
N VAL A 430 -33.90 -43.90 51.98
CA VAL A 430 -32.65 -44.35 52.66
C VAL A 430 -32.24 -45.71 52.13
N ARG A 431 -33.18 -46.64 51.92
CA ARG A 431 -32.83 -47.94 51.31
C ARG A 431 -32.30 -47.79 49.89
N ASN A 432 -32.97 -47.01 49.05
CA ASN A 432 -32.52 -46.79 47.67
C ASN A 432 -31.16 -46.07 47.61
N TYR A 433 -30.94 -45.12 48.50
CA TYR A 433 -29.65 -44.44 48.65
C TYR A 433 -28.55 -45.39 49.11
N GLY A 434 -28.82 -46.23 50.10
CA GLY A 434 -27.87 -47.23 50.59
C GLY A 434 -27.53 -48.31 49.56
N LEU A 435 -28.42 -48.63 48.63
CA LEU A 435 -28.13 -49.53 47.53
C LEU A 435 -27.07 -48.95 46.56
N GLN A 436 -27.06 -47.63 46.36
CA GLN A 436 -26.11 -46.94 45.50
C GLN A 436 -24.86 -46.54 46.26
N PHE A 437 -24.95 -46.21 47.55
CA PHE A 437 -23.87 -45.68 48.37
C PHE A 437 -23.90 -46.39 49.76
N PRO A 438 -23.32 -47.61 49.89
CA PRO A 438 -23.34 -48.37 51.14
C PRO A 438 -22.77 -47.60 52.33
N GLY A 439 -23.47 -47.58 53.45
CA GLY A 439 -23.05 -46.90 54.68
C GLY A 439 -23.30 -45.40 54.76
N GLN A 440 -23.90 -44.80 53.71
CA GLN A 440 -24.26 -43.38 53.72
C GLN A 440 -25.77 -43.18 53.92
N THR A 441 -26.12 -42.04 54.53
CA THR A 441 -27.53 -41.61 54.72
C THR A 441 -27.78 -40.27 54.09
N LEU A 442 -29.06 -39.94 53.92
CA LEU A 442 -29.46 -38.60 53.38
C LEU A 442 -28.97 -37.49 54.31
N SER A 443 -28.24 -36.55 53.76
CA SER A 443 -27.80 -35.35 54.46
C SER A 443 -29.01 -34.46 54.86
N GLY A 444 -28.85 -33.65 55.89
CA GLY A 444 -29.93 -32.75 56.32
C GLY A 444 -30.45 -31.81 55.22
N GLN A 445 -29.59 -31.39 54.29
CA GLN A 445 -30.03 -30.59 53.12
C GLN A 445 -30.85 -31.44 52.15
N GLU A 446 -30.49 -32.69 51.89
CA GLU A 446 -31.25 -33.61 51.05
C GLU A 446 -32.60 -33.96 51.65
N GLN A 447 -32.68 -34.19 52.99
CA GLN A 447 -33.94 -34.41 53.70
C GLN A 447 -34.86 -33.19 53.63
N ARG A 448 -34.32 -31.97 53.79
CA ARG A 448 -35.10 -30.71 53.60
C ARG A 448 -35.62 -30.59 52.18
N ALA A 449 -34.80 -30.90 51.17
CA ALA A 449 -35.26 -30.87 49.78
C ALA A 449 -36.42 -31.86 49.53
N VAL A 450 -36.34 -33.08 50.06
CA VAL A 450 -37.42 -34.07 49.96
C VAL A 450 -38.72 -33.56 50.60
N CYS A 451 -38.63 -33.00 51.82
CA CYS A 451 -39.81 -32.41 52.48
C CYS A 451 -40.43 -31.26 51.68
N LEU A 452 -39.61 -30.36 51.12
CA LEU A 452 -40.11 -29.25 50.34
C LEU A 452 -40.73 -29.71 49.02
N ILE A 453 -40.21 -30.76 48.39
CA ILE A 453 -40.81 -31.38 47.20
C ILE A 453 -42.13 -32.02 47.57
N ALA A 454 -42.23 -32.73 48.72
CA ALA A 454 -43.42 -33.36 49.19
C ALA A 454 -44.57 -32.36 49.48
N ILE A 455 -44.29 -31.14 49.93
CA ILE A 455 -45.26 -30.04 50.06
C ILE A 455 -45.37 -29.18 48.79
N ARG A 456 -44.81 -29.63 47.67
CA ARG A 456 -44.90 -29.01 46.35
C ARG A 456 -44.33 -27.60 46.27
N CYS A 457 -43.24 -27.30 46.94
CA CYS A 457 -42.49 -26.05 46.78
C CYS A 457 -41.81 -26.02 45.42
N THR A 458 -41.92 -24.88 44.73
CA THR A 458 -41.20 -24.61 43.47
C THR A 458 -39.69 -24.48 43.74
N PRO A 459 -38.83 -24.68 42.73
CA PRO A 459 -37.35 -24.48 42.89
C PRO A 459 -36.98 -23.09 43.39
N LEU A 460 -37.79 -22.06 43.10
CA LEU A 460 -37.59 -20.72 43.60
C LEU A 460 -37.90 -20.63 45.09
N GLN A 461 -39.03 -21.15 45.50
CA GLN A 461 -39.44 -21.25 46.93
C GLN A 461 -38.40 -22.05 47.74
N MET A 462 -37.93 -23.18 47.18
CA MET A 462 -36.87 -23.97 47.80
C MET A 462 -35.56 -23.15 47.98
N SER A 463 -35.16 -22.34 46.99
CA SER A 463 -33.96 -21.51 47.11
C SER A 463 -34.06 -20.46 48.22
N ILE A 464 -35.25 -19.90 48.45
CA ILE A 464 -35.52 -18.98 49.54
C ILE A 464 -35.45 -19.71 50.88
N LEU A 465 -36.25 -20.78 51.03
CA LEU A 465 -36.36 -21.52 52.28
C LEU A 465 -35.06 -22.20 52.70
N MET A 466 -34.24 -22.67 51.78
CA MET A 466 -32.95 -23.31 52.05
C MET A 466 -31.76 -22.35 52.06
N VAL A 467 -31.98 -21.05 51.84
CA VAL A 467 -30.93 -19.99 51.83
C VAL A 467 -29.81 -20.33 50.86
N CYS A 468 -30.17 -20.65 49.63
CA CYS A 468 -29.17 -20.99 48.61
C CYS A 468 -29.57 -20.52 47.20
N SER A 469 -28.65 -20.47 46.26
CA SER A 469 -28.96 -20.05 44.90
C SER A 469 -29.89 -21.05 44.19
N LYS A 470 -30.71 -20.58 43.25
CA LYS A 470 -31.57 -21.38 42.41
C LYS A 470 -30.79 -22.48 41.64
N SER A 471 -29.56 -22.15 41.22
CA SER A 471 -28.64 -23.10 40.61
C SER A 471 -28.25 -24.23 41.58
N ASN A 472 -27.98 -23.90 42.85
CA ASN A 472 -27.64 -24.88 43.86
C ASN A 472 -28.81 -25.84 44.13
N VAL A 473 -30.07 -25.34 44.20
CA VAL A 473 -31.25 -26.18 44.33
C VAL A 473 -31.37 -27.13 43.13
N SER A 474 -31.21 -26.63 41.93
CA SER A 474 -31.27 -27.45 40.69
C SER A 474 -30.21 -28.55 40.70
N ASN A 475 -28.99 -28.20 41.10
CA ASN A 475 -27.88 -29.17 41.21
C ASN A 475 -28.08 -30.17 42.34
N LEU A 476 -28.63 -29.74 43.47
CA LEU A 476 -28.96 -30.64 44.60
C LEU A 476 -30.03 -31.66 44.17
N ARG A 477 -31.09 -31.21 43.52
CA ARG A 477 -32.19 -32.09 43.05
C ARG A 477 -31.71 -33.11 42.02
N ARG A 478 -30.86 -32.69 41.06
CA ARG A 478 -30.27 -33.59 40.06
C ARG A 478 -29.35 -34.63 40.69
N ARG A 479 -28.47 -34.19 41.62
CA ARG A 479 -27.57 -35.10 42.34
C ARG A 479 -28.35 -36.09 43.20
N LEU A 480 -29.39 -35.63 43.89
CA LEU A 480 -30.22 -36.50 44.72
C LEU A 480 -30.96 -37.54 43.88
N TYR A 481 -31.50 -37.17 42.72
CA TYR A 481 -32.10 -38.13 41.78
C TYR A 481 -31.11 -39.21 41.37
N HIS A 482 -29.89 -38.79 40.95
CA HIS A 482 -28.84 -39.74 40.59
C HIS A 482 -28.48 -40.67 41.76
N LYS A 483 -28.36 -40.12 42.96
CA LYS A 483 -28.04 -40.91 44.18
C LYS A 483 -29.15 -41.93 44.54
N LEU A 484 -30.40 -41.60 44.26
CA LEU A 484 -31.53 -42.46 44.58
C LEU A 484 -31.83 -43.54 43.53
N THR A 485 -31.44 -43.28 42.25
CA THR A 485 -31.83 -44.15 41.13
C THR A 485 -30.65 -44.75 40.37
N GLY A 486 -29.43 -44.21 40.55
CA GLY A 486 -28.27 -44.57 39.76
C GLY A 486 -28.34 -44.04 38.30
N LYS A 487 -29.36 -43.27 37.91
CA LYS A 487 -29.60 -42.76 36.54
C LYS A 487 -29.36 -41.29 36.46
N GLU A 488 -28.91 -40.83 35.30
CA GLU A 488 -28.93 -39.39 35.01
C GLU A 488 -30.34 -38.90 34.78
N GLY A 489 -30.65 -37.72 35.34
CA GLY A 489 -32.00 -37.15 35.21
C GLY A 489 -32.03 -35.67 35.63
N THR A 490 -33.16 -35.07 35.53
CA THR A 490 -33.45 -33.66 35.87
C THR A 490 -34.00 -33.52 37.29
N GLY A 491 -34.07 -32.28 37.81
CA GLY A 491 -34.80 -32.04 39.08
C GLY A 491 -36.27 -32.39 39.01
N ALA A 492 -36.92 -32.34 37.86
CA ALA A 492 -38.30 -32.72 37.65
C ALA A 492 -38.52 -34.25 37.79
N ASP A 493 -37.54 -35.05 37.43
CA ASP A 493 -37.60 -36.50 37.61
C ASP A 493 -37.52 -36.88 39.09
N LEU A 494 -36.79 -36.13 39.91
CA LEU A 494 -36.82 -36.28 41.36
C LEU A 494 -38.19 -35.91 41.93
N ASP A 495 -38.81 -34.81 41.49
CA ASP A 495 -40.13 -34.41 41.95
C ASP A 495 -41.18 -35.50 41.64
N ARG A 496 -41.09 -36.12 40.47
CA ARG A 496 -41.95 -37.24 40.06
C ARG A 496 -41.72 -38.46 40.95
N LEU A 497 -40.49 -38.83 41.20
CA LEU A 497 -40.13 -39.95 42.06
C LEU A 497 -40.67 -39.76 43.48
N ILE A 498 -40.48 -38.54 44.06
CA ILE A 498 -41.02 -38.26 45.40
C ILE A 498 -42.57 -38.24 45.40
N ALA A 499 -43.17 -37.69 44.37
CA ALA A 499 -44.68 -37.72 44.25
C ALA A 499 -45.22 -39.15 44.18
N GLU A 500 -44.52 -40.05 43.44
CA GLU A 500 -44.90 -41.48 43.39
C GLU A 500 -44.76 -42.18 44.76
N LEU A 501 -43.71 -41.85 45.53
CA LEU A 501 -43.50 -42.39 46.86
C LEU A 501 -44.45 -41.82 47.91
N CYS A 502 -45.07 -40.69 47.66
CA CYS A 502 -46.07 -40.03 48.48
C CYS A 502 -47.53 -40.40 48.08
N SER A 503 -47.72 -41.11 46.97
CA SER A 503 -49.02 -41.59 46.51
C SER A 503 -49.44 -42.92 47.21
#